data_7f319aecb11281e87948e2d84582a4aa
#
_entry.id   7f319aecb11281e87948e2d84582a4aa
#
_cell.length_a   1.000
_cell.length_b   1.000
_cell.length_c   1.000
_cell.angle_alpha   90.00
_cell.angle_beta   90.00
_cell.angle_gamma   90.00
#
_symmetry.space_group_name_H-M   'P 1'
#
loop_
_entity.id
_entity.type
_entity.pdbx_description
1 polymer ?
#
loop_
_entity_poly.entity_id
_entity_poly.type
_entity_poly.pdbx_seq_one_letter_code
_entity_poly.pdbx_strand_id
1 'polypeptide(L)'
;MNKLFKLISVSLVSLFVSISLGNASSGVFKLSHDLGFGKDTNLDAITKGRLFQVVIMTQNRLLRKDLKGKTSAELATEWSGNADATEWTFKLRKGVKFHDGSDFDAEDVKYSLMRVKDPDIGSPAKKTMSAVTDIEVVDSHTVVMKLNTSFADFPLNLTDYRLRMIPSGSADTIGQTGIGTGPFMVEKFDAEGTTILKANPDYWEGAPGLAEVQVIAIPDGEARVQALLTGQIDMNRYVPFSQKKIFDGNSKFNTTVVPTGNW
;
A
#
# COMPACT_ATOMS: atom_id res chain seq x y z
N MET A 1 51.94 -55.93 -27.84
CA MET A 1 51.59 -54.59 -28.35
C MET A 1 50.21 -54.23 -27.78
N ASN A 2 50.18 -53.63 -26.56
CA ASN A 2 48.91 -53.22 -25.91
C ASN A 2 48.66 -51.74 -26.14
N LYS A 3 47.60 -51.42 -26.82
CA LYS A 3 47.09 -50.04 -26.95
C LYS A 3 46.15 -49.72 -25.81
N LEU A 4 46.59 -48.82 -24.93
CA LEU A 4 45.81 -48.26 -23.85
C LEU A 4 44.79 -47.23 -24.40
N PHE A 5 43.50 -47.54 -24.32
CA PHE A 5 42.43 -46.57 -24.55
C PHE A 5 42.23 -45.74 -23.30
N LYS A 6 42.53 -44.42 -23.35
CA LYS A 6 42.12 -43.45 -22.33
C LYS A 6 40.66 -43.05 -22.59
N LEU A 7 39.76 -43.45 -21.69
CA LEU A 7 38.41 -42.86 -21.60
C LEU A 7 38.51 -41.47 -20.96
N ILE A 8 38.13 -40.45 -21.73
CA ILE A 8 37.87 -39.10 -21.20
C ILE A 8 36.39 -39.07 -20.81
N SER A 9 36.11 -39.06 -19.51
CA SER A 9 34.75 -38.81 -19.01
C SER A 9 34.50 -37.32 -19.01
N VAL A 10 33.61 -36.86 -19.89
CA VAL A 10 33.07 -35.51 -19.88
C VAL A 10 31.90 -35.49 -18.88
N SER A 11 32.16 -34.90 -17.70
CA SER A 11 31.08 -34.63 -16.74
C SER A 11 30.23 -33.47 -17.22
N LEU A 12 29.02 -33.78 -17.68
CA LEU A 12 27.99 -32.80 -18.00
C LEU A 12 27.43 -32.29 -16.65
N VAL A 13 27.87 -31.10 -16.22
CA VAL A 13 27.23 -30.39 -15.12
C VAL A 13 25.96 -29.76 -15.65
N SER A 14 24.83 -30.43 -15.48
CA SER A 14 23.50 -29.86 -15.74
C SER A 14 23.17 -28.85 -14.64
N LEU A 15 23.30 -27.58 -14.99
CA LEU A 15 22.81 -26.45 -14.18
C LEU A 15 21.27 -26.48 -14.21
N PHE A 16 20.64 -27.08 -13.18
CA PHE A 16 19.22 -26.92 -12.99
C PHE A 16 18.94 -25.48 -12.52
N VAL A 17 18.62 -24.60 -13.46
CA VAL A 17 17.95 -23.35 -13.18
C VAL A 17 16.51 -23.72 -12.79
N SER A 18 16.21 -23.77 -11.50
CA SER A 18 14.84 -23.83 -11.01
C SER A 18 14.17 -22.48 -11.31
N ILE A 19 13.51 -22.41 -12.46
CA ILE A 19 12.56 -21.35 -12.75
C ILE A 19 11.38 -21.65 -11.82
N SER A 20 11.27 -20.92 -10.70
CA SER A 20 10.02 -20.88 -9.95
C SER A 20 9.00 -20.22 -10.89
N LEU A 21 8.12 -21.03 -11.47
CA LEU A 21 6.90 -20.55 -12.10
C LEU A 21 6.06 -19.93 -10.99
N GLY A 22 6.27 -18.66 -10.71
CA GLY A 22 5.31 -17.86 -9.95
C GLY A 22 3.96 -18.01 -10.64
N ASN A 23 2.92 -18.35 -9.91
CA ASN A 23 1.57 -18.36 -10.45
C ASN A 23 1.31 -16.99 -11.08
N ALA A 24 1.10 -16.97 -12.40
CA ALA A 24 0.77 -15.73 -13.09
C ALA A 24 -0.53 -15.19 -12.50
N SER A 25 -0.53 -13.89 -12.17
CA SER A 25 -1.73 -13.20 -11.70
C SER A 25 -2.86 -13.35 -12.73
N SER A 26 -4.07 -13.63 -12.27
CA SER A 26 -5.22 -13.84 -13.16
C SER A 26 -6.49 -13.22 -12.57
N GLY A 27 -7.44 -12.85 -13.45
CA GLY A 27 -8.72 -12.29 -13.07
C GLY A 27 -8.68 -10.78 -12.82
N VAL A 28 -9.86 -10.19 -12.91
CA VAL A 28 -10.14 -8.78 -12.69
C VAL A 28 -11.08 -8.66 -11.49
N PHE A 29 -10.75 -7.81 -10.53
CA PHE A 29 -11.61 -7.49 -9.40
C PHE A 29 -12.12 -6.06 -9.51
N LYS A 30 -13.44 -5.89 -9.41
CA LYS A 30 -14.13 -4.61 -9.60
C LYS A 30 -14.75 -4.14 -8.30
N LEU A 31 -14.36 -2.95 -7.84
CA LEU A 31 -14.97 -2.33 -6.66
C LEU A 31 -15.45 -0.91 -6.98
N SER A 32 -16.51 -0.49 -6.28
CA SER A 32 -17.05 0.86 -6.44
C SER A 32 -16.52 1.83 -5.39
N HIS A 33 -16.49 3.12 -5.76
CA HIS A 33 -16.34 4.24 -4.82
C HIS A 33 -17.37 5.33 -5.10
N ASP A 34 -17.54 6.28 -4.19
CA ASP A 34 -18.64 7.23 -4.12
C ASP A 34 -18.31 8.66 -4.61
N LEU A 35 -17.17 8.88 -5.24
CA LEU A 35 -16.74 10.23 -5.71
C LEU A 35 -16.75 11.32 -4.62
N GLY A 36 -16.48 10.97 -3.36
CA GLY A 36 -16.62 11.89 -2.22
C GLY A 36 -15.89 13.24 -2.32
N PHE A 37 -14.95 13.39 -3.28
CA PHE A 37 -14.17 14.63 -3.47
C PHE A 37 -14.28 15.21 -4.88
N GLY A 38 -15.07 14.61 -5.78
CA GLY A 38 -15.25 15.08 -7.16
C GLY A 38 -13.92 15.30 -7.88
N LYS A 39 -13.79 16.47 -8.54
CA LYS A 39 -12.56 16.85 -9.28
C LYS A 39 -11.30 16.99 -8.42
N ASP A 40 -11.44 17.12 -7.09
CA ASP A 40 -10.30 17.22 -6.17
C ASP A 40 -9.77 15.84 -5.78
N THR A 41 -10.38 14.76 -6.28
CA THR A 41 -9.93 13.38 -6.07
C THR A 41 -8.54 13.18 -6.65
N ASN A 42 -7.64 12.62 -5.84
CA ASN A 42 -6.24 12.40 -6.21
C ASN A 42 -5.67 11.16 -5.49
N LEU A 43 -4.41 10.82 -5.80
CA LEU A 43 -3.73 9.63 -5.27
C LEU A 43 -2.64 9.96 -4.23
N ASP A 44 -2.58 11.19 -3.74
CA ASP A 44 -1.70 11.55 -2.63
C ASP A 44 -2.37 11.22 -1.29
N ALA A 45 -1.81 10.25 -0.58
CA ALA A 45 -2.35 9.70 0.67
C ALA A 45 -2.57 10.74 1.78
N ILE A 46 -1.75 11.79 1.80
CA ILE A 46 -1.77 12.80 2.87
C ILE A 46 -2.74 13.94 2.62
N THR A 47 -3.41 14.00 1.46
CA THR A 47 -4.39 15.05 1.13
C THR A 47 -5.82 14.68 1.57
N LYS A 48 -6.72 15.66 1.56
CA LYS A 48 -8.16 15.43 1.81
C LYS A 48 -8.81 14.65 0.68
N GLY A 49 -8.42 14.95 -0.57
CA GLY A 49 -9.00 14.39 -1.80
C GLY A 49 -8.51 12.98 -2.17
N ARG A 50 -7.75 12.32 -1.33
CA ARG A 50 -7.18 10.98 -1.63
C ARG A 50 -8.25 9.94 -1.98
N LEU A 51 -8.06 9.22 -3.07
CA LEU A 51 -8.84 8.04 -3.40
C LEU A 51 -8.32 6.85 -2.60
N PHE A 52 -8.91 6.66 -1.41
CA PHE A 52 -8.45 5.71 -0.41
C PHE A 52 -8.30 4.29 -0.97
N GLN A 53 -9.27 3.83 -1.77
CA GLN A 53 -9.30 2.48 -2.33
C GLN A 53 -8.07 2.19 -3.21
N VAL A 54 -7.58 3.19 -3.95
CA VAL A 54 -6.38 3.06 -4.77
C VAL A 54 -5.13 3.16 -3.90
N VAL A 55 -5.04 4.20 -3.08
CA VAL A 55 -3.85 4.48 -2.25
C VAL A 55 -3.44 3.29 -1.37
N ILE A 56 -4.42 2.56 -0.78
CA ILE A 56 -4.10 1.40 0.06
C ILE A 56 -3.53 0.20 -0.70
N MET A 57 -3.75 0.14 -2.00
CA MET A 57 -3.26 -0.94 -2.87
C MET A 57 -1.95 -0.58 -3.58
N THR A 58 -1.64 0.72 -3.71
CA THR A 58 -0.46 1.18 -4.45
C THR A 58 0.69 1.62 -3.58
N GLN A 59 0.44 1.98 -2.32
CA GLN A 59 1.46 2.56 -1.43
C GLN A 59 1.50 1.83 -0.09
N ASN A 60 2.70 1.56 0.43
CA ASN A 60 2.91 0.96 1.75
C ASN A 60 3.29 2.01 2.81
N ARG A 61 3.20 1.61 4.09
CA ARG A 61 3.60 2.38 5.28
C ARG A 61 4.86 1.78 5.89
N LEU A 62 5.41 2.42 6.89
CA LEU A 62 6.47 1.80 7.70
C LEU A 62 5.92 0.65 8.54
N LEU A 63 4.77 0.88 9.19
CA LEU A 63 4.12 -0.11 10.06
C LEU A 63 2.64 -0.24 9.69
N ARG A 64 2.08 -1.41 9.93
CA ARG A 64 0.65 -1.70 9.72
C ARG A 64 0.03 -2.32 10.97
N LYS A 65 -1.28 -2.35 11.06
CA LYS A 65 -2.00 -3.18 12.02
C LYS A 65 -2.31 -4.53 11.37
N ASP A 66 -2.06 -5.59 12.09
CA ASP A 66 -2.54 -6.92 11.71
C ASP A 66 -4.06 -7.04 11.93
N LEU A 67 -4.63 -8.20 11.57
CA LEU A 67 -6.07 -8.47 11.72
C LEU A 67 -6.55 -8.47 13.19
N LYS A 68 -5.63 -8.52 14.16
CA LYS A 68 -5.91 -8.45 15.59
C LYS A 68 -5.71 -7.03 16.14
N GLY A 69 -5.35 -6.07 15.27
CA GLY A 69 -5.09 -4.67 15.64
C GLY A 69 -3.71 -4.42 16.24
N LYS A 70 -2.82 -5.43 16.28
CA LYS A 70 -1.46 -5.29 16.77
C LYS A 70 -0.58 -4.61 15.70
N THR A 71 0.31 -3.71 16.14
CA THR A 71 1.35 -3.12 15.28
C THR A 71 2.28 -4.19 14.75
N SER A 72 2.48 -4.22 13.45
CA SER A 72 3.32 -5.17 12.75
C SER A 72 4.16 -4.49 11.67
N ALA A 73 5.25 -5.15 11.25
CA ALA A 73 6.16 -4.68 10.21
C ALA A 73 5.46 -4.54 8.86
N GLU A 74 5.84 -3.49 8.12
CA GLU A 74 5.54 -3.33 6.69
C GLU A 74 6.84 -2.95 5.97
N LEU A 75 7.14 -1.70 5.68
CA LEU A 75 8.44 -1.29 5.12
C LEU A 75 9.54 -1.14 6.19
N ALA A 76 9.20 -0.92 7.46
CA ALA A 76 10.13 -1.08 8.57
C ALA A 76 10.07 -2.52 9.10
N THR A 77 11.22 -3.16 9.24
CA THR A 77 11.36 -4.55 9.72
C THR A 77 11.54 -4.64 11.21
N GLU A 78 12.21 -3.62 11.81
CA GLU A 78 12.50 -3.51 13.23
C GLU A 78 12.39 -2.07 13.69
N TRP A 79 12.05 -1.87 14.96
CA TRP A 79 12.06 -0.54 15.57
C TRP A 79 12.33 -0.63 17.07
N SER A 80 13.00 0.40 17.61
CA SER A 80 13.31 0.51 19.04
C SER A 80 13.36 1.96 19.46
N GLY A 81 12.88 2.25 20.66
CA GLY A 81 13.03 3.55 21.31
C GLY A 81 14.26 3.61 22.20
N ASN A 82 14.81 4.80 22.42
CA ASN A 82 15.76 5.07 23.48
C ASN A 82 15.09 4.97 24.88
N ALA A 83 15.86 5.09 25.96
CA ALA A 83 15.38 4.83 27.31
C ALA A 83 14.22 5.73 27.74
N ASP A 84 14.14 6.96 27.27
CA ASP A 84 13.11 7.94 27.58
C ASP A 84 12.05 8.10 26.48
N ALA A 85 12.10 7.24 25.43
CA ALA A 85 11.18 7.22 24.30
C ALA A 85 11.05 8.58 23.58
N THR A 86 12.12 9.35 23.52
CA THR A 86 12.23 10.62 22.76
C THR A 86 12.87 10.44 21.40
N GLU A 87 13.49 9.29 21.14
CA GLU A 87 14.07 8.92 19.85
C GLU A 87 13.67 7.48 19.50
N TRP A 88 13.28 7.29 18.24
CA TRP A 88 12.89 5.99 17.71
C TRP A 88 13.68 5.65 16.47
N THR A 89 14.43 4.55 16.50
CA THR A 89 15.18 4.01 15.36
C THR A 89 14.32 2.99 14.62
N PHE A 90 14.26 3.12 13.28
CA PHE A 90 13.58 2.18 12.39
C PHE A 90 14.57 1.60 11.39
N LYS A 91 14.60 0.27 11.26
CA LYS A 91 15.33 -0.45 10.22
C LYS A 91 14.40 -0.75 9.06
N LEU A 92 14.81 -0.34 7.86
CA LEU A 92 13.99 -0.45 6.66
C LEU A 92 14.26 -1.76 5.92
N ARG A 93 13.23 -2.24 5.22
CA ARG A 93 13.31 -3.41 4.35
C ARG A 93 14.21 -3.11 3.16
N LYS A 94 15.15 -4.02 2.87
CA LYS A 94 16.06 -3.93 1.72
C LYS A 94 15.44 -4.54 0.48
N GLY A 95 15.85 -4.05 -0.70
CA GLY A 95 15.44 -4.60 -1.99
C GLY A 95 13.97 -4.30 -2.37
N VAL A 96 13.32 -3.37 -1.69
CA VAL A 96 12.00 -2.87 -2.09
C VAL A 96 12.17 -1.85 -3.20
N LYS A 97 11.33 -1.95 -4.24
CA LYS A 97 11.30 -1.00 -5.34
C LYS A 97 9.95 -0.29 -5.41
N PHE A 98 10.01 0.96 -5.82
CA PHE A 98 8.82 1.67 -6.28
C PHE A 98 8.37 1.15 -7.64
N HIS A 99 7.15 1.49 -8.03
CA HIS A 99 6.54 1.06 -9.30
C HIS A 99 7.28 1.53 -10.55
N ASP A 100 8.10 2.58 -10.44
CA ASP A 100 8.97 3.08 -11.52
C ASP A 100 10.33 2.38 -11.59
N GLY A 101 10.58 1.42 -10.69
CA GLY A 101 11.81 0.66 -10.60
C GLY A 101 12.90 1.29 -9.73
N SER A 102 12.70 2.52 -9.21
CA SER A 102 13.63 3.13 -8.25
C SER A 102 13.64 2.37 -6.92
N ASP A 103 14.75 2.42 -6.22
CA ASP A 103 14.90 1.77 -4.91
C ASP A 103 14.22 2.62 -3.82
N PHE A 104 13.55 1.95 -2.88
CA PHE A 104 13.04 2.56 -1.66
C PHE A 104 14.14 2.65 -0.61
N ASP A 105 14.34 3.83 -0.03
CA ASP A 105 15.35 4.07 0.98
C ASP A 105 14.90 5.03 2.10
N ALA A 106 15.86 5.42 2.96
CA ALA A 106 15.64 6.26 4.13
C ALA A 106 15.30 7.73 3.78
N GLU A 107 15.77 8.23 2.63
CA GLU A 107 15.44 9.58 2.16
C GLU A 107 13.96 9.66 1.76
N ASP A 108 13.39 8.60 1.19
CA ASP A 108 11.96 8.52 0.87
C ASP A 108 11.10 8.55 2.12
N VAL A 109 11.55 7.90 3.19
CA VAL A 109 10.87 7.94 4.49
C VAL A 109 10.84 9.36 5.05
N LYS A 110 12.00 10.01 5.09
CA LYS A 110 12.12 11.41 5.54
C LYS A 110 11.24 12.32 4.72
N TYR A 111 11.35 12.23 3.40
CA TYR A 111 10.56 13.01 2.46
C TYR A 111 9.06 12.82 2.67
N SER A 112 8.58 11.59 2.64
CA SER A 112 7.16 11.27 2.76
C SER A 112 6.54 11.75 4.06
N LEU A 113 7.23 11.53 5.19
CA LEU A 113 6.69 11.85 6.51
C LEU A 113 6.81 13.35 6.85
N MET A 114 7.87 14.03 6.40
CA MET A 114 8.01 15.48 6.65
C MET A 114 7.00 16.29 5.86
N ARG A 115 6.61 15.88 4.65
CA ARG A 115 5.51 16.48 3.87
C ARG A 115 4.20 16.56 4.65
N VAL A 116 3.93 15.59 5.54
CA VAL A 116 2.70 15.58 6.36
C VAL A 116 2.59 16.81 7.26
N LYS A 117 3.73 17.39 7.65
CA LYS A 117 3.82 18.56 8.53
C LYS A 117 3.71 19.88 7.79
N ASP A 118 3.88 19.87 6.48
CA ASP A 118 3.83 21.03 5.62
C ASP A 118 2.46 21.75 5.76
N PRO A 119 2.44 23.04 6.14
CA PRO A 119 1.21 23.79 6.29
C PRO A 119 0.48 24.00 4.96
N ASP A 120 1.20 24.07 3.83
CA ASP A 120 0.61 24.34 2.52
C ASP A 120 -0.17 23.13 1.99
N ILE A 121 0.24 21.92 2.37
CA ILE A 121 -0.51 20.68 2.08
C ILE A 121 -1.78 20.58 2.93
N GLY A 122 -1.75 21.10 4.16
CA GLY A 122 -2.88 21.05 5.09
C GLY A 122 -3.36 19.61 5.39
N SER A 123 -2.41 18.69 5.53
CA SER A 123 -2.68 17.26 5.71
C SER A 123 -3.56 16.97 6.92
N PRO A 124 -4.65 16.20 6.78
CA PRO A 124 -5.44 15.72 7.91
C PRO A 124 -4.67 14.76 8.84
N ALA A 125 -3.49 14.27 8.42
CA ALA A 125 -2.59 13.46 9.24
C ALA A 125 -1.58 14.30 10.06
N LYS A 126 -1.55 15.64 9.92
CA LYS A 126 -0.59 16.53 10.59
C LYS A 126 -0.50 16.29 12.10
N LYS A 127 -1.65 16.07 12.75
CA LYS A 127 -1.69 15.81 14.20
C LYS A 127 -0.96 14.50 14.57
N THR A 128 -1.04 13.48 13.73
CA THR A 128 -0.39 12.16 13.96
C THR A 128 1.14 12.31 14.01
N MET A 129 1.69 13.28 13.26
CA MET A 129 3.13 13.57 13.18
C MET A 129 3.57 14.75 14.06
N SER A 130 2.71 15.28 14.92
CA SER A 130 2.99 16.50 15.70
C SER A 130 4.16 16.37 16.67
N ALA A 131 4.38 15.19 17.23
CA ALA A 131 5.48 14.92 18.15
C ALA A 131 6.85 14.84 17.45
N VAL A 132 6.90 14.50 16.16
CA VAL A 132 8.16 14.38 15.41
C VAL A 132 8.75 15.75 15.14
N THR A 133 9.96 16.00 15.60
CA THR A 133 10.71 17.26 15.34
C THR A 133 11.61 17.14 14.13
N ASP A 134 12.26 15.96 13.98
CA ASP A 134 13.18 15.68 12.89
C ASP A 134 13.18 14.19 12.56
N ILE A 135 13.61 13.87 11.34
CA ILE A 135 13.90 12.50 10.87
C ILE A 135 15.33 12.52 10.33
N GLU A 136 16.23 11.90 11.07
CA GLU A 136 17.63 11.75 10.71
C GLU A 136 17.81 10.48 9.85
N VAL A 137 18.43 10.64 8.70
CA VAL A 137 18.87 9.53 7.85
C VAL A 137 20.25 9.11 8.30
N VAL A 138 20.35 7.92 8.92
CA VAL A 138 21.62 7.38 9.43
C VAL A 138 22.38 6.66 8.32
N ASP A 139 21.68 5.88 7.56
CA ASP A 139 22.14 5.18 6.34
C ASP A 139 20.94 4.93 5.42
N SER A 140 21.16 4.35 4.25
CA SER A 140 20.08 4.09 3.26
C SER A 140 18.91 3.24 3.80
N HIS A 141 19.07 2.54 4.92
CA HIS A 141 18.05 1.64 5.47
C HIS A 141 17.84 1.84 6.99
N THR A 142 18.24 2.99 7.52
CA THR A 142 18.07 3.32 8.94
C THR A 142 17.68 4.79 9.09
N VAL A 143 16.57 5.03 9.75
CA VAL A 143 16.14 6.37 10.16
C VAL A 143 15.97 6.45 11.67
N VAL A 144 16.25 7.64 12.23
CA VAL A 144 15.97 8.00 13.62
C VAL A 144 14.95 9.13 13.63
N MET A 145 13.80 8.92 14.24
CA MET A 145 12.76 9.93 14.43
C MET A 145 12.91 10.54 15.80
N LYS A 146 13.16 11.86 15.87
CA LYS A 146 13.29 12.63 17.11
C LYS A 146 11.96 13.25 17.49
N LEU A 147 11.59 13.12 18.77
CA LEU A 147 10.32 13.59 19.30
C LEU A 147 10.54 14.77 20.27
N ASN A 148 9.57 15.67 20.35
CA ASN A 148 9.59 16.79 21.29
C ASN A 148 9.14 16.40 22.71
N THR A 149 8.71 15.16 22.91
CA THR A 149 8.23 14.62 24.21
C THR A 149 8.43 13.12 24.24
N SER A 150 8.54 12.56 25.43
CA SER A 150 8.52 11.11 25.65
C SER A 150 7.21 10.52 25.14
N PHE A 151 7.29 9.49 24.25
CA PHE A 151 6.12 8.86 23.67
C PHE A 151 6.38 7.37 23.39
N ALA A 152 6.09 6.51 24.37
CA ALA A 152 6.33 5.07 24.29
C ALA A 152 5.50 4.37 23.18
N ASP A 153 4.31 4.85 22.91
CA ASP A 153 3.42 4.28 21.89
C ASP A 153 3.57 4.94 20.50
N PHE A 154 4.62 5.71 20.28
CA PHE A 154 4.83 6.43 19.01
C PHE A 154 4.75 5.52 17.77
N PRO A 155 5.29 4.27 17.74
CA PRO A 155 5.18 3.39 16.59
C PRO A 155 3.73 3.13 16.14
N LEU A 156 2.75 3.22 17.06
CA LEU A 156 1.34 3.08 16.72
C LEU A 156 0.86 4.18 15.77
N ASN A 157 1.41 5.40 15.88
CA ASN A 157 1.09 6.51 14.98
C ASN A 157 1.46 6.20 13.54
N LEU A 158 2.56 5.45 13.30
CA LEU A 158 3.04 5.08 11.96
C LEU A 158 2.17 4.00 11.29
N THR A 159 1.16 3.48 11.99
CA THR A 159 0.14 2.61 11.38
C THR A 159 -1.02 3.39 10.76
N ASP A 160 -1.03 4.73 10.86
CA ASP A 160 -2.05 5.58 10.22
C ASP A 160 -2.05 5.33 8.69
N TYR A 161 -3.21 5.04 8.15
CA TYR A 161 -3.38 4.66 6.75
C TYR A 161 -2.96 5.75 5.74
N ARG A 162 -2.76 6.98 6.21
CA ARG A 162 -2.34 8.14 5.42
C ARG A 162 -0.83 8.28 5.32
N LEU A 163 -0.07 7.69 6.27
CA LEU A 163 1.39 7.82 6.31
C LEU A 163 2.05 6.82 5.34
N ARG A 164 1.87 7.07 4.04
CA ARG A 164 2.37 6.23 2.95
C ARG A 164 3.70 6.74 2.42
N MET A 165 4.58 5.79 2.05
CA MET A 165 5.88 6.10 1.47
C MET A 165 5.74 6.30 -0.04
N ILE A 166 6.31 7.38 -0.53
CA ILE A 166 6.37 7.78 -1.94
C ILE A 166 7.80 8.15 -2.32
N PRO A 167 8.18 8.10 -3.60
CA PRO A 167 9.52 8.49 -4.02
C PRO A 167 9.84 9.94 -3.65
N SER A 168 11.07 10.18 -3.19
CA SER A 168 11.55 11.54 -2.92
C SER A 168 11.44 12.42 -4.17
N GLY A 169 10.94 13.65 -4.01
CA GLY A 169 10.71 14.57 -5.11
C GLY A 169 9.43 14.38 -5.92
N SER A 170 8.58 13.39 -5.59
CA SER A 170 7.36 13.09 -6.37
C SER A 170 6.12 13.93 -6.02
N ALA A 171 6.23 14.97 -5.19
CA ALA A 171 5.09 15.76 -4.69
C ALA A 171 4.14 16.25 -5.78
N ASP A 172 4.70 16.76 -6.89
CA ASP A 172 3.91 17.35 -7.97
C ASP A 172 3.18 16.33 -8.85
N THR A 173 3.60 15.07 -8.81
CA THR A 173 3.09 14.01 -9.68
C THR A 173 2.28 12.95 -8.93
N ILE A 174 2.53 12.78 -7.63
CA ILE A 174 1.95 11.68 -6.84
C ILE A 174 0.43 11.65 -6.88
N GLY A 175 -0.21 12.82 -6.91
CA GLY A 175 -1.68 12.94 -6.99
C GLY A 175 -2.29 12.31 -8.24
N GLN A 176 -1.51 12.14 -9.31
CA GLN A 176 -1.93 11.54 -10.58
C GLN A 176 -1.34 10.15 -10.79
N THR A 177 -0.09 9.94 -10.41
CA THR A 177 0.61 8.67 -10.66
C THR A 177 0.29 7.60 -9.63
N GLY A 178 0.01 8.00 -8.37
CA GLY A 178 -0.21 7.06 -7.27
C GLY A 178 0.95 6.10 -7.03
N ILE A 179 2.16 6.46 -7.51
CA ILE A 179 3.34 5.62 -7.44
C ILE A 179 3.67 5.25 -5.99
N GLY A 180 4.04 4.02 -5.75
CA GLY A 180 4.38 3.50 -4.43
C GLY A 180 5.07 2.16 -4.53
N THR A 181 5.10 1.44 -3.41
CA THR A 181 5.76 0.13 -3.28
C THR A 181 4.73 -1.02 -3.14
N GLY A 182 3.47 -0.74 -3.42
CA GLY A 182 2.35 -1.66 -3.14
C GLY A 182 2.17 -2.79 -4.16
N PRO A 183 1.21 -3.71 -3.89
CA PRO A 183 0.95 -4.88 -4.73
C PRO A 183 0.33 -4.55 -6.09
N PHE A 184 -0.20 -3.35 -6.28
CA PHE A 184 -0.78 -2.91 -7.55
C PHE A 184 -0.18 -1.57 -7.98
N MET A 185 -0.05 -1.38 -9.30
CA MET A 185 0.44 -0.19 -9.96
C MET A 185 -0.70 0.50 -10.71
N VAL A 186 -0.74 1.83 -10.71
CA VAL A 186 -1.73 2.60 -11.47
C VAL A 186 -1.39 2.52 -12.96
N GLU A 187 -2.26 1.92 -13.75
CA GLU A 187 -2.21 1.93 -15.21
C GLU A 187 -2.95 3.14 -15.78
N LYS A 188 -4.14 3.42 -15.22
CA LYS A 188 -4.96 4.56 -15.59
C LYS A 188 -5.62 5.14 -14.34
N PHE A 189 -5.42 6.42 -14.08
CA PHE A 189 -6.18 7.15 -13.08
C PHE A 189 -7.31 7.93 -13.75
N ASP A 190 -8.54 7.68 -13.27
CA ASP A 190 -9.76 8.38 -13.73
C ASP A 190 -10.70 8.50 -12.53
N ALA A 191 -10.66 9.67 -11.89
CA ALA A 191 -11.38 9.92 -10.64
C ALA A 191 -12.91 9.84 -10.79
N GLU A 192 -13.44 10.19 -11.95
CA GLU A 192 -14.89 10.26 -12.21
C GLU A 192 -15.41 9.06 -13.03
N GLY A 193 -14.50 8.20 -13.47
CA GLY A 193 -14.79 7.00 -14.25
C GLY A 193 -14.26 5.73 -13.63
N THR A 194 -13.34 5.06 -14.34
CA THR A 194 -12.72 3.82 -13.89
C THR A 194 -11.21 3.98 -13.79
N THR A 195 -10.70 3.92 -12.57
CA THR A 195 -9.25 3.78 -12.31
C THR A 195 -8.85 2.32 -12.44
N ILE A 196 -7.81 2.05 -13.23
CA ILE A 196 -7.30 0.70 -13.53
C ILE A 196 -5.95 0.51 -12.85
N LEU A 197 -5.84 -0.58 -12.09
CA LEU A 197 -4.63 -1.00 -11.43
C LEU A 197 -4.18 -2.36 -11.97
N LYS A 198 -2.89 -2.51 -12.27
CA LYS A 198 -2.27 -3.78 -12.66
C LYS A 198 -1.47 -4.38 -11.52
N ALA A 199 -1.40 -5.69 -11.47
CA ALA A 199 -0.55 -6.40 -10.53
C ALA A 199 0.90 -5.95 -10.64
N ASN A 200 1.55 -5.71 -9.50
CA ASN A 200 2.99 -5.54 -9.39
C ASN A 200 3.67 -6.91 -9.29
N PRO A 201 4.33 -7.41 -10.35
CA PRO A 201 4.96 -8.73 -10.31
C PRO A 201 6.16 -8.78 -9.34
N ASP A 202 6.76 -7.62 -9.08
CA ASP A 202 7.95 -7.47 -8.23
C ASP A 202 7.59 -7.02 -6.80
N TYR A 203 6.33 -7.20 -6.39
CA TYR A 203 5.90 -6.82 -5.04
C TYR A 203 6.69 -7.59 -3.98
N TRP A 204 7.25 -6.90 -3.02
CA TRP A 204 8.18 -7.44 -2.02
C TRP A 204 7.56 -8.51 -1.08
N GLU A 205 6.22 -8.57 -0.93
CA GLU A 205 5.54 -9.69 -0.25
C GLU A 205 5.10 -10.82 -1.22
N GLY A 206 5.50 -10.75 -2.48
CA GLY A 206 5.09 -11.67 -3.55
C GLY A 206 3.99 -11.10 -4.43
N ALA A 207 3.99 -11.47 -5.70
CA ALA A 207 3.03 -11.00 -6.69
C ALA A 207 1.58 -11.30 -6.24
N PRO A 208 0.63 -10.35 -6.41
CA PRO A 208 -0.76 -10.59 -6.07
C PRO A 208 -1.39 -11.64 -6.98
N GLY A 209 -2.39 -12.38 -6.46
CA GLY A 209 -3.10 -13.40 -7.25
C GLY A 209 -4.02 -12.82 -8.35
N LEU A 210 -4.43 -11.55 -8.24
CA LEU A 210 -5.25 -10.86 -9.23
C LEU A 210 -4.35 -10.14 -10.25
N ALA A 211 -4.73 -10.20 -11.53
CA ALA A 211 -4.02 -9.47 -12.59
C ALA A 211 -4.36 -7.97 -12.61
N GLU A 212 -5.60 -7.63 -12.26
CA GLU A 212 -6.13 -6.28 -12.39
C GLU A 212 -7.15 -5.98 -11.29
N VAL A 213 -7.18 -4.71 -10.86
CA VAL A 213 -8.26 -4.16 -10.03
C VAL A 213 -8.83 -2.93 -10.74
N GLN A 214 -10.16 -2.87 -10.85
CA GLN A 214 -10.89 -1.71 -11.36
C GLN A 214 -11.61 -1.02 -10.19
N VAL A 215 -11.34 0.26 -10.00
CA VAL A 215 -12.01 1.11 -9.02
C VAL A 215 -12.97 2.03 -9.76
N ILE A 216 -14.26 1.74 -9.68
CA ILE A 216 -15.31 2.33 -10.52
C ILE A 216 -16.07 3.40 -9.72
N ALA A 217 -16.13 4.61 -10.27
CA ALA A 217 -16.90 5.70 -9.70
C ALA A 217 -18.39 5.48 -9.91
N ILE A 218 -19.14 5.27 -8.83
CA ILE A 218 -20.61 5.20 -8.85
C ILE A 218 -21.10 6.03 -7.68
N PRO A 219 -21.44 7.32 -7.90
CA PRO A 219 -21.81 8.26 -6.83
C PRO A 219 -23.04 7.84 -6.04
N ASP A 220 -24.06 7.35 -6.72
CA ASP A 220 -25.34 6.98 -6.12
C ASP A 220 -25.26 5.65 -5.38
N GLY A 221 -25.73 5.62 -4.12
CA GLY A 221 -25.65 4.44 -3.25
C GLY A 221 -26.55 3.29 -3.71
N GLU A 222 -27.71 3.59 -4.28
CA GLU A 222 -28.63 2.57 -4.80
C GLU A 222 -28.11 1.97 -6.10
N ALA A 223 -27.54 2.82 -6.97
CA ALA A 223 -26.87 2.35 -8.19
C ALA A 223 -25.69 1.41 -7.87
N ARG A 224 -24.90 1.69 -6.80
CA ARG A 224 -23.85 0.75 -6.36
C ARG A 224 -24.40 -0.60 -5.92
N VAL A 225 -25.54 -0.59 -5.22
CA VAL A 225 -26.20 -1.85 -4.82
C VAL A 225 -26.70 -2.61 -6.05
N GLN A 226 -27.30 -1.93 -7.03
CA GLN A 226 -27.74 -2.58 -8.28
C GLN A 226 -26.55 -3.13 -9.09
N ALA A 227 -25.46 -2.37 -9.18
CA ALA A 227 -24.22 -2.83 -9.84
C ALA A 227 -23.66 -4.11 -9.20
N LEU A 228 -23.73 -4.22 -7.86
CA LEU A 228 -23.34 -5.42 -7.14
C LEU A 228 -24.28 -6.60 -7.40
N LEU A 229 -25.60 -6.38 -7.36
CA LEU A 229 -26.63 -7.40 -7.60
C LEU A 229 -26.56 -7.98 -9.02
N THR A 230 -26.20 -7.16 -10.00
CA THR A 230 -26.08 -7.55 -11.41
C THR A 230 -24.70 -8.09 -11.79
N GLY A 231 -23.71 -8.07 -10.87
CA GLY A 231 -22.35 -8.53 -11.14
C GLY A 231 -21.52 -7.56 -11.98
N GLN A 232 -21.92 -6.29 -12.08
CA GLN A 232 -21.10 -5.24 -12.70
C GLN A 232 -19.89 -4.89 -11.83
N ILE A 233 -20.03 -5.04 -10.51
CA ILE A 233 -18.94 -4.93 -9.54
C ILE A 233 -18.95 -6.16 -8.62
N ASP A 234 -17.77 -6.50 -8.09
CA ASP A 234 -17.57 -7.63 -7.17
C ASP A 234 -17.67 -7.18 -5.71
N MET A 235 -17.42 -5.89 -5.43
CA MET A 235 -17.45 -5.34 -4.08
C MET A 235 -18.05 -3.93 -4.05
N ASN A 236 -18.94 -3.71 -3.09
CA ASN A 236 -19.39 -2.38 -2.67
C ASN A 236 -18.99 -2.16 -1.20
N ARG A 237 -18.19 -1.14 -0.94
CA ARG A 237 -17.68 -0.85 0.41
C ARG A 237 -18.77 -0.34 1.35
N TYR A 238 -19.73 0.40 0.86
CA TYR A 238 -20.80 1.00 1.65
C TYR A 238 -22.17 0.67 1.08
N VAL A 239 -22.87 -0.22 1.74
CA VAL A 239 -24.28 -0.50 1.46
C VAL A 239 -25.13 0.43 2.34
N PRO A 240 -26.04 1.22 1.77
CA PRO A 240 -26.98 2.01 2.56
C PRO A 240 -27.74 1.10 3.53
N PHE A 241 -27.90 1.55 4.77
CA PHE A 241 -28.55 0.74 5.82
C PHE A 241 -29.98 0.32 5.44
N SER A 242 -30.72 1.19 4.73
CA SER A 242 -32.05 0.91 4.17
C SER A 242 -32.08 -0.31 3.25
N GLN A 243 -30.97 -0.63 2.58
CA GLN A 243 -30.85 -1.73 1.63
C GLN A 243 -30.18 -2.99 2.20
N LYS A 244 -29.74 -2.94 3.47
CA LYS A 244 -29.08 -4.10 4.12
C LYS A 244 -29.90 -5.38 4.00
N LYS A 245 -31.22 -5.31 4.13
CA LYS A 245 -32.12 -6.46 4.07
C LYS A 245 -32.05 -7.26 2.74
N ILE A 246 -31.61 -6.64 1.65
CA ILE A 246 -31.44 -7.28 0.33
C ILE A 246 -30.37 -8.38 0.41
N PHE A 247 -29.39 -8.17 1.28
CA PHE A 247 -28.24 -9.06 1.42
C PHE A 247 -28.38 -10.03 2.61
N ASP A 248 -29.27 -9.75 3.55
CA ASP A 248 -29.47 -10.60 4.73
C ASP A 248 -30.00 -12.00 4.30
N GLY A 249 -29.23 -13.04 4.62
CA GLY A 249 -29.56 -14.43 4.27
C GLY A 249 -29.35 -14.80 2.79
N ASN A 250 -28.83 -13.90 1.96
CA ASN A 250 -28.52 -14.20 0.58
C ASN A 250 -27.11 -14.80 0.45
N SER A 251 -27.04 -16.12 0.22
CA SER A 251 -25.77 -16.86 0.14
C SER A 251 -24.84 -16.47 -1.01
N LYS A 252 -25.31 -15.63 -1.96
CA LYS A 252 -24.48 -15.09 -3.05
C LYS A 252 -23.55 -13.98 -2.59
N PHE A 253 -23.83 -13.36 -1.42
CA PHE A 253 -23.09 -12.20 -0.93
C PHE A 253 -22.55 -12.45 0.48
N ASN A 254 -21.31 -12.03 0.68
CA ASN A 254 -20.72 -11.88 2.01
C ASN A 254 -20.92 -10.44 2.49
N THR A 255 -21.65 -10.25 3.60
CA THR A 255 -21.81 -8.96 4.24
C THR A 255 -21.00 -8.91 5.53
N THR A 256 -20.15 -7.89 5.67
CA THR A 256 -19.42 -7.64 6.92
C THR A 256 -19.93 -6.33 7.52
N VAL A 257 -20.42 -6.39 8.74
CA VAL A 257 -20.73 -5.19 9.52
C VAL A 257 -19.48 -4.81 10.31
N VAL A 258 -18.87 -3.70 9.94
CA VAL A 258 -17.76 -3.13 10.69
C VAL A 258 -18.32 -2.05 11.60
N PRO A 259 -18.28 -2.23 12.94
CA PRO A 259 -18.66 -1.17 13.86
C PRO A 259 -17.61 -0.05 13.74
N THR A 260 -17.97 1.01 13.01
CA THR A 260 -17.18 2.24 12.93
C THR A 260 -17.78 3.24 13.91
N GLY A 261 -16.95 3.87 14.75
CA GLY A 261 -17.39 4.94 15.66
C GLY A 261 -17.71 6.27 14.95
N ASN A 262 -17.88 6.25 13.62
CA ASN A 262 -18.24 7.41 12.81
C ASN A 262 -19.77 7.44 12.68
N TRP A 263 -20.38 8.32 13.45
CA TRP A 263 -21.79 8.74 13.33
C TRP A 263 -21.86 10.04 12.54
#